data_b0feca4eee7178bfc5397f62cf49fa41
#
_entry.id   b0feca4eee7178bfc5397f62cf49fa41
#
_cell.length_a   1.000
_cell.length_b   1.000
_cell.length_c   1.000
_cell.angle_alpha   90.00
_cell.angle_beta   90.00
_cell.angle_gamma   90.00
#
_symmetry.space_group_name_H-M   'P 1'
#
loop_
_entity.id
_entity.type
_entity.pdbx_description
1 polymer ?
#
loop_
_entity_poly.entity_id
_entity_poly.type
_entity_poly.pdbx_seq_one_letter_code
_entity_poly.pdbx_strand_id
1 'polypeptide(L)'
;MEPIRITAVSAGLGRPSSTRLLADRLAQATRRHLEGGERPVEVRVVELRDLATDIAHNLVTGFPGPALAEAVDAVTGADGLIAVTPVFTASYSGLFKSFFDVIDNTALHGKPVLMAATGGTPRHSLVIEHAMRPMFAYLRAVTVPTAVYAASEDWGGVDERVGELSARIERAGQELAELAGARSRPAERSAAAGTDGVNDATDATDATDATGAAGGSGQTETVVPFARHLAALGLD
;
A
#
# COMPACT_ATOMS: atom_id res chain seq x y z
N MET A 1 22.56 -3.89 -13.52
CA MET A 1 21.76 -4.11 -12.29
C MET A 1 20.44 -3.37 -12.44
N GLU A 2 19.32 -4.00 -12.11
CA GLU A 2 18.02 -3.32 -12.16
C GLU A 2 17.95 -2.20 -11.11
N PRO A 3 17.33 -1.05 -11.44
CA PRO A 3 17.19 0.05 -10.50
C PRO A 3 16.29 -0.33 -9.32
N ILE A 4 16.47 0.34 -8.19
CA ILE A 4 15.49 0.36 -7.10
C ILE A 4 14.41 1.36 -7.49
N ARG A 5 13.17 0.89 -7.60
CA ARG A 5 12.03 1.70 -8.03
C ARG A 5 11.21 2.16 -6.84
N ILE A 6 11.11 3.46 -6.65
CA ILE A 6 10.24 4.08 -5.66
C ILE A 6 9.12 4.82 -6.37
N THR A 7 7.88 4.49 -6.06
CA THR A 7 6.72 5.23 -6.59
C THR A 7 6.07 6.04 -5.49
N ALA A 8 5.87 7.34 -5.74
CA ALA A 8 5.12 8.22 -4.86
C ALA A 8 3.75 8.53 -5.46
N VAL A 9 2.69 8.21 -4.74
CA VAL A 9 1.30 8.52 -5.12
C VAL A 9 0.85 9.75 -4.35
N SER A 10 0.39 10.78 -5.05
CA SER A 10 -0.15 12.02 -4.49
C SER A 10 -1.61 12.21 -4.88
N ALA A 11 -2.49 12.28 -3.88
CA ALA A 11 -3.93 12.54 -4.07
C ALA A 11 -4.31 14.01 -3.89
N GLY A 12 -3.34 14.95 -3.95
CA GLY A 12 -3.59 16.39 -3.86
C GLY A 12 -4.37 16.92 -5.05
N LEU A 13 -5.38 17.76 -4.80
CA LEU A 13 -6.23 18.33 -5.85
C LEU A 13 -5.80 19.75 -6.27
N GLY A 14 -5.19 20.51 -5.36
CA GLY A 14 -4.84 21.92 -5.58
C GLY A 14 -3.63 22.12 -6.49
N ARG A 15 -3.50 23.34 -7.03
CA ARG A 15 -2.30 23.87 -7.69
C ARG A 15 -2.03 25.27 -7.12
N PRO A 16 -0.99 25.45 -6.28
CA PRO A 16 -0.04 24.46 -5.76
C PRO A 16 -0.69 23.46 -4.79
N SER A 17 -0.04 22.30 -4.58
CA SER A 17 -0.52 21.23 -3.71
C SER A 17 0.50 20.93 -2.60
N SER A 18 0.11 21.12 -1.34
CA SER A 18 0.91 20.71 -0.18
C SER A 18 1.12 19.19 -0.11
N THR A 19 0.10 18.42 -0.55
CA THR A 19 0.19 16.96 -0.64
C THR A 19 1.28 16.53 -1.64
N ARG A 20 1.35 17.17 -2.80
CA ARG A 20 2.40 16.93 -3.79
C ARG A 20 3.77 17.33 -3.24
N LEU A 21 3.87 18.50 -2.59
CA LEU A 21 5.11 18.94 -1.98
C LEU A 21 5.61 17.96 -0.90
N LEU A 22 4.71 17.39 -0.10
CA LEU A 22 5.06 16.36 0.88
C LEU A 22 5.57 15.09 0.19
N ALA A 23 4.88 14.64 -0.86
CA ALA A 23 5.29 13.49 -1.65
C ALA A 23 6.70 13.68 -2.25
N ASP A 24 6.98 14.85 -2.82
CA ASP A 24 8.29 15.18 -3.38
C ASP A 24 9.40 15.19 -2.31
N ARG A 25 9.15 15.77 -1.12
CA ARG A 25 10.13 15.77 -0.01
C ARG A 25 10.40 14.37 0.52
N LEU A 26 9.38 13.54 0.68
CA LEU A 26 9.52 12.14 1.11
C LEU A 26 10.30 11.32 0.07
N ALA A 27 9.96 11.48 -1.20
CA ALA A 27 10.65 10.82 -2.31
C ALA A 27 12.14 11.23 -2.37
N GLN A 28 12.43 12.51 -2.17
CA GLN A 28 13.81 13.01 -2.13
C GLN A 28 14.58 12.46 -0.91
N ALA A 29 13.96 12.39 0.27
CA ALA A 29 14.59 11.81 1.47
C ALA A 29 14.90 10.33 1.25
N THR A 30 13.92 9.54 0.76
CA THR A 30 14.12 8.12 0.46
C THR A 30 15.24 7.92 -0.55
N ARG A 31 15.26 8.72 -1.63
CA ARG A 31 16.29 8.66 -2.66
C ARG A 31 17.69 8.90 -2.09
N ARG A 32 17.89 9.96 -1.26
CA ARG A 32 19.20 10.24 -0.63
C ARG A 32 19.74 9.06 0.16
N HIS A 33 18.88 8.37 0.91
CA HIS A 33 19.27 7.19 1.70
C HIS A 33 19.57 5.95 0.85
N LEU A 34 19.04 5.88 -0.38
CA LEU A 34 19.32 4.80 -1.35
C LEU A 34 20.56 5.07 -2.22
N GLU A 35 20.91 6.33 -2.50
CA GLU A 35 22.00 6.72 -3.40
C GLU A 35 23.41 6.33 -2.91
N GLY A 36 23.57 5.89 -1.64
CA GLY A 36 24.81 5.30 -1.13
C GLY A 36 25.02 3.82 -1.50
N GLY A 37 24.07 3.19 -2.18
CA GLY A 37 24.12 1.78 -2.58
C GLY A 37 24.68 1.57 -3.99
N GLU A 38 24.88 0.30 -4.35
CA GLU A 38 25.43 -0.12 -5.66
C GLU A 38 24.43 0.00 -6.83
N ARG A 39 23.13 0.17 -6.53
CA ARG A 39 22.05 0.15 -7.53
C ARG A 39 21.55 1.57 -7.83
N PRO A 40 21.25 1.88 -9.11
CA PRO A 40 20.61 3.14 -9.44
C PRO A 40 19.21 3.22 -8.82
N VAL A 41 18.74 4.43 -8.55
CA VAL A 41 17.43 4.67 -7.93
C VAL A 41 16.55 5.43 -8.90
N GLU A 42 15.40 4.88 -9.21
CA GLU A 42 14.36 5.52 -10.01
C GLU A 42 13.20 5.94 -9.10
N VAL A 43 12.82 7.20 -9.18
CA VAL A 43 11.67 7.75 -8.45
C VAL A 43 10.64 8.23 -9.45
N ARG A 44 9.42 7.70 -9.31
CA ARG A 44 8.27 8.13 -10.10
C ARG A 44 7.22 8.76 -9.19
N VAL A 45 6.62 9.87 -9.63
CA VAL A 45 5.48 10.49 -8.93
C VAL A 45 4.24 10.37 -9.78
N VAL A 46 3.17 9.82 -9.19
CA VAL A 46 1.84 9.67 -9.78
C VAL A 46 0.90 10.66 -9.12
N GLU A 47 0.36 11.60 -9.89
CA GLU A 47 -0.66 12.55 -9.43
C GLU A 47 -2.06 12.03 -9.77
N LEU A 48 -2.81 11.60 -8.75
CA LEU A 48 -4.13 10.98 -8.96
C LEU A 48 -5.16 11.94 -9.55
N ARG A 49 -5.02 13.25 -9.34
CA ARG A 49 -5.95 14.24 -9.92
C ARG A 49 -5.96 14.18 -11.44
N ASP A 50 -4.82 13.87 -12.06
CA ASP A 50 -4.73 13.80 -13.52
C ASP A 50 -5.34 12.49 -14.06
N LEU A 51 -5.58 11.50 -13.19
CA LEU A 51 -6.19 10.21 -13.47
C LEU A 51 -7.63 10.09 -12.95
N ALA A 52 -8.21 11.15 -12.38
CA ALA A 52 -9.48 11.07 -11.66
C ALA A 52 -10.64 10.51 -12.53
N THR A 53 -10.71 10.93 -13.80
CA THR A 53 -11.71 10.44 -14.75
C THR A 53 -11.46 8.99 -15.13
N ASP A 54 -10.21 8.61 -15.36
CA ASP A 54 -9.84 7.24 -15.72
C ASP A 54 -10.11 6.26 -14.56
N ILE A 55 -9.86 6.70 -13.33
CA ILE A 55 -10.18 5.93 -12.12
C ILE A 55 -11.70 5.71 -12.03
N ALA A 56 -12.50 6.78 -12.18
CA ALA A 56 -13.95 6.67 -12.14
C ALA A 56 -14.49 5.78 -13.26
N HIS A 57 -13.94 5.91 -14.47
CA HIS A 57 -14.31 5.04 -15.60
C HIS A 57 -13.98 3.57 -15.31
N ASN A 58 -12.79 3.30 -14.79
CA ASN A 58 -12.39 1.92 -14.46
C ASN A 58 -13.26 1.29 -13.37
N LEU A 59 -13.67 2.05 -12.34
CA LEU A 59 -14.57 1.54 -11.29
C LEU A 59 -15.94 1.08 -11.86
N VAL A 60 -16.39 1.68 -12.96
CA VAL A 60 -17.67 1.34 -13.58
C VAL A 60 -17.52 0.24 -14.63
N THR A 61 -16.45 0.27 -15.42
CA THR A 61 -16.28 -0.62 -16.59
C THR A 61 -15.40 -1.85 -16.30
N GLY A 62 -14.54 -1.79 -15.27
CA GLY A 62 -13.53 -2.80 -14.97
C GLY A 62 -12.28 -2.74 -15.86
N PHE A 63 -12.17 -1.77 -16.78
CA PHE A 63 -11.07 -1.66 -17.72
C PHE A 63 -10.30 -0.35 -17.54
N PRO A 64 -8.98 -0.39 -17.17
CA PRO A 64 -8.17 0.81 -17.06
C PRO A 64 -7.82 1.37 -18.44
N GLY A 65 -7.91 2.70 -18.59
CA GLY A 65 -7.28 3.38 -19.72
C GLY A 65 -5.75 3.31 -19.63
N PRO A 66 -5.02 3.62 -20.73
CA PRO A 66 -3.56 3.45 -20.78
C PRO A 66 -2.82 4.21 -19.67
N ALA A 67 -3.21 5.44 -19.37
CA ALA A 67 -2.58 6.26 -18.34
C ALA A 67 -2.79 5.67 -16.92
N LEU A 68 -3.99 5.16 -16.64
CA LEU A 68 -4.28 4.50 -15.36
C LEU A 68 -3.54 3.16 -15.25
N ALA A 69 -3.52 2.36 -16.32
CA ALA A 69 -2.78 1.09 -16.36
C ALA A 69 -1.28 1.33 -16.05
N GLU A 70 -0.66 2.32 -16.71
CA GLU A 70 0.74 2.68 -16.47
C GLU A 70 0.99 3.13 -15.01
N ALA A 71 0.04 3.85 -14.40
CA ALA A 71 0.15 4.26 -12.99
C ALA A 71 0.00 3.07 -12.03
N VAL A 72 -0.92 2.15 -12.31
CA VAL A 72 -1.08 0.91 -11.54
C VAL A 72 0.17 0.04 -11.65
N ASP A 73 0.72 -0.14 -12.86
CA ASP A 73 1.97 -0.88 -13.09
C ASP A 73 3.15 -0.26 -12.33
N ALA A 74 3.24 1.09 -12.33
CA ALA A 74 4.28 1.79 -11.59
C ALA A 74 4.17 1.55 -10.07
N VAL A 75 2.98 1.48 -9.52
CA VAL A 75 2.74 1.21 -8.09
C VAL A 75 2.99 -0.26 -7.76
N THR A 76 2.47 -1.17 -8.57
CA THR A 76 2.57 -2.61 -8.32
C THR A 76 3.97 -3.16 -8.59
N GLY A 77 4.71 -2.57 -9.54
CA GLY A 77 6.10 -2.92 -9.86
C GLY A 77 7.17 -2.21 -9.02
N ALA A 78 6.81 -1.28 -8.13
CA ALA A 78 7.77 -0.58 -7.28
C ALA A 78 8.33 -1.47 -6.15
N ASP A 79 9.57 -1.22 -5.75
CA ASP A 79 10.21 -1.83 -4.58
C ASP A 79 9.75 -1.18 -3.27
N GLY A 80 9.34 0.11 -3.33
CA GLY A 80 8.77 0.86 -2.22
C GLY A 80 7.72 1.87 -2.69
N LEU A 81 6.71 2.11 -1.88
CA LEU A 81 5.61 3.01 -2.16
C LEU A 81 5.55 4.13 -1.13
N ILE A 82 5.38 5.37 -1.60
CA ILE A 82 5.05 6.54 -0.79
C ILE A 82 3.60 6.91 -1.10
N ALA A 83 2.71 6.84 -0.11
CA ALA A 83 1.28 7.08 -0.30
C ALA A 83 0.85 8.33 0.46
N VAL A 84 0.51 9.41 -0.28
CA VAL A 84 0.21 10.72 0.30
C VAL A 84 -1.19 11.20 -0.08
N THR A 85 -1.99 11.52 0.92
CA THR A 85 -3.38 11.97 0.74
C THR A 85 -3.65 13.28 1.48
N PRO A 86 -4.48 14.18 0.96
CA PRO A 86 -5.07 15.22 1.78
C PRO A 86 -6.16 14.62 2.67
N VAL A 87 -6.41 15.25 3.82
CA VAL A 87 -7.55 14.90 4.67
C VAL A 87 -8.77 15.70 4.22
N PHE A 88 -9.80 14.97 3.80
CA PHE A 88 -11.12 15.51 3.50
C PHE A 88 -12.17 14.80 4.35
N THR A 89 -13.07 15.55 4.97
CA THR A 89 -14.17 15.00 5.78
C THR A 89 -13.65 13.94 6.78
N ALA A 90 -12.59 14.32 7.53
CA ALA A 90 -11.96 13.55 8.61
C ALA A 90 -11.30 12.21 8.18
N SER A 91 -11.11 11.95 6.87
CA SER A 91 -10.46 10.74 6.36
C SER A 91 -9.53 11.05 5.17
N TYR A 92 -8.89 10.04 4.60
CA TYR A 92 -8.20 10.18 3.32
C TYR A 92 -9.19 10.62 2.23
N SER A 93 -8.68 11.25 1.16
CA SER A 93 -9.54 11.71 0.07
C SER A 93 -10.22 10.53 -0.65
N GLY A 94 -11.45 10.75 -1.15
CA GLY A 94 -12.16 9.74 -1.95
C GLY A 94 -11.36 9.30 -3.17
N LEU A 95 -10.66 10.23 -3.84
CA LEU A 95 -9.80 9.91 -4.98
C LEU A 95 -8.65 8.95 -4.60
N PHE A 96 -8.06 9.13 -3.40
CA PHE A 96 -7.05 8.23 -2.88
C PHE A 96 -7.61 6.82 -2.71
N LYS A 97 -8.77 6.69 -2.04
CA LYS A 97 -9.42 5.39 -1.86
C LYS A 97 -9.76 4.75 -3.18
N SER A 98 -10.40 5.49 -4.11
CA SER A 98 -10.79 5.01 -5.42
C SER A 98 -9.61 4.46 -6.24
N PHE A 99 -8.43 5.07 -6.14
CA PHE A 99 -7.24 4.56 -6.81
C PHE A 99 -6.79 3.22 -6.23
N PHE A 100 -6.77 3.07 -4.90
CA PHE A 100 -6.39 1.79 -4.29
C PHE A 100 -7.46 0.71 -4.47
N ASP A 101 -8.72 1.06 -4.73
CA ASP A 101 -9.78 0.12 -5.03
C ASP A 101 -9.71 -0.48 -6.45
N VAL A 102 -9.00 0.18 -7.38
CA VAL A 102 -8.78 -0.39 -8.72
C VAL A 102 -7.53 -1.28 -8.80
N ILE A 103 -6.72 -1.32 -7.75
CA ILE A 103 -5.53 -2.19 -7.66
C ILE A 103 -5.96 -3.55 -7.13
N ASP A 104 -5.45 -4.63 -7.74
CA ASP A 104 -5.64 -5.99 -7.21
C ASP A 104 -5.20 -6.07 -5.74
N ASN A 105 -6.04 -6.62 -4.88
CA ASN A 105 -5.83 -6.65 -3.44
C ASN A 105 -4.61 -7.48 -2.98
N THR A 106 -4.03 -8.27 -3.86
CA THR A 106 -2.81 -9.05 -3.63
C THR A 106 -1.54 -8.35 -4.11
N ALA A 107 -1.67 -7.33 -4.97
CA ALA A 107 -0.53 -6.70 -5.66
C ALA A 107 0.42 -5.92 -4.73
N LEU A 108 -0.04 -5.53 -3.55
CA LEU A 108 0.78 -4.84 -2.54
C LEU A 108 1.31 -5.75 -1.43
N HIS A 109 1.13 -7.07 -1.54
CA HIS A 109 1.58 -8.01 -0.52
C HIS A 109 3.08 -7.88 -0.24
N GLY A 110 3.41 -7.62 1.03
CA GLY A 110 4.78 -7.44 1.50
C GLY A 110 5.49 -6.19 0.96
N LYS A 111 4.80 -5.31 0.22
CA LYS A 111 5.40 -4.07 -0.31
C LYS A 111 5.64 -3.06 0.81
N PRO A 112 6.87 -2.51 0.96
CA PRO A 112 7.13 -1.42 1.87
C PRO A 112 6.32 -0.18 1.49
N VAL A 113 5.59 0.39 2.46
CA VAL A 113 4.74 1.58 2.25
C VAL A 113 5.01 2.62 3.32
N LEU A 114 5.38 3.82 2.89
CA LEU A 114 5.43 5.02 3.70
C LEU A 114 4.10 5.77 3.54
N MET A 115 3.37 5.92 4.64
CA MET A 115 2.10 6.63 4.67
C MET A 115 2.30 8.08 5.08
N ALA A 116 1.64 9.00 4.37
CA ALA A 116 1.63 10.40 4.75
C ALA A 116 0.29 11.07 4.45
N ALA A 117 -0.01 12.12 5.22
CA ALA A 117 -1.21 12.91 4.99
C ALA A 117 -0.95 14.41 5.21
N THR A 118 -1.73 15.24 4.52
CA THR A 118 -1.76 16.69 4.72
C THR A 118 -3.15 17.14 5.17
N GLY A 119 -3.21 18.15 6.03
CA GLY A 119 -4.48 18.73 6.45
C GLY A 119 -4.34 20.19 6.89
N GLY A 120 -5.45 20.85 7.07
CA GLY A 120 -5.47 22.25 7.52
C GLY A 120 -4.99 22.45 8.95
N THR A 121 -5.14 21.43 9.81
CA THR A 121 -4.80 21.50 11.24
C THR A 121 -4.23 20.17 11.74
N PRO A 122 -3.45 20.14 12.85
CA PRO A 122 -2.92 18.89 13.44
C PRO A 122 -4.00 17.94 13.98
N ARG A 123 -5.24 18.43 14.17
CA ARG A 123 -6.35 17.64 14.74
C ARG A 123 -6.70 16.38 13.95
N HIS A 124 -6.34 16.35 12.68
CA HIS A 124 -6.64 15.22 11.79
C HIS A 124 -5.48 14.24 11.62
N SER A 125 -4.39 14.36 12.41
CA SER A 125 -3.21 13.50 12.29
C SER A 125 -3.51 12.02 12.48
N LEU A 126 -4.53 11.70 13.29
CA LEU A 126 -4.97 10.31 13.53
C LEU A 126 -5.55 9.60 12.30
N VAL A 127 -5.82 10.31 11.19
CA VAL A 127 -6.26 9.70 9.93
C VAL A 127 -5.27 8.62 9.45
N ILE A 128 -3.98 8.82 9.72
CA ILE A 128 -2.95 7.85 9.32
C ILE A 128 -3.16 6.53 10.05
N GLU A 129 -3.32 6.57 11.38
CA GLU A 129 -3.44 5.36 12.20
C GLU A 129 -4.81 4.69 12.08
N HIS A 130 -5.88 5.46 11.96
CA HIS A 130 -7.25 4.93 11.99
C HIS A 130 -7.88 4.70 10.63
N ALA A 131 -7.33 5.28 9.55
CA ALA A 131 -7.86 5.08 8.20
C ALA A 131 -6.83 4.48 7.24
N MET A 132 -5.62 5.08 7.14
CA MET A 132 -4.62 4.61 6.16
C MET A 132 -3.99 3.28 6.58
N ARG A 133 -3.53 3.14 7.83
CA ARG A 133 -2.87 1.92 8.29
C ARG A 133 -3.76 0.69 8.20
N PRO A 134 -5.05 0.69 8.60
CA PRO A 134 -5.94 -0.44 8.38
C PRO A 134 -6.12 -0.81 6.90
N MET A 135 -6.21 0.17 6.01
CA MET A 135 -6.32 -0.07 4.57
C MET A 135 -5.08 -0.79 4.02
N PHE A 136 -3.86 -0.31 4.35
CA PHE A 136 -2.64 -0.97 3.90
C PHE A 136 -2.38 -2.32 4.59
N ALA A 137 -2.84 -2.48 5.83
CA ALA A 137 -2.83 -3.78 6.51
C ALA A 137 -3.75 -4.80 5.81
N TYR A 138 -4.95 -4.38 5.38
CA TYR A 138 -5.85 -5.21 4.56
C TYR A 138 -5.18 -5.64 3.25
N LEU A 139 -4.47 -4.72 2.57
CA LEU A 139 -3.69 -5.00 1.36
C LEU A 139 -2.38 -5.78 1.64
N ARG A 140 -2.14 -6.18 2.90
CA ARG A 140 -0.95 -6.92 3.34
C ARG A 140 0.38 -6.25 3.00
N ALA A 141 0.38 -4.92 2.90
CA ALA A 141 1.59 -4.13 2.75
C ALA A 141 2.37 -4.04 4.08
N VAL A 142 3.67 -3.80 4.00
CA VAL A 142 4.54 -3.56 5.16
C VAL A 142 4.68 -2.06 5.35
N THR A 143 3.92 -1.48 6.27
CA THR A 143 4.00 -0.05 6.54
C THR A 143 5.24 0.29 7.37
N VAL A 144 5.99 1.33 6.98
CA VAL A 144 7.11 1.82 7.80
C VAL A 144 6.59 2.35 9.15
N PRO A 145 7.40 2.26 10.23
CA PRO A 145 7.00 2.73 11.55
C PRO A 145 6.62 4.20 11.57
N THR A 146 7.48 5.06 10.97
CA THR A 146 7.27 6.51 10.94
C THR A 146 6.35 6.92 9.79
N ALA A 147 5.13 7.33 10.11
CA ALA A 147 4.25 8.00 9.18
C ALA A 147 4.33 9.53 9.35
N VAL A 148 4.01 10.29 8.30
CA VAL A 148 4.20 11.75 8.29
C VAL A 148 2.88 12.47 8.07
N TYR A 149 2.48 13.26 9.07
CA TYR A 149 1.39 14.22 8.92
C TYR A 149 1.96 15.64 8.83
N ALA A 150 1.49 16.42 7.85
CA ALA A 150 1.86 17.81 7.70
C ALA A 150 0.59 18.70 7.71
N ALA A 151 0.47 19.56 8.72
CA ALA A 151 -0.55 20.59 8.79
C ALA A 151 -0.11 21.83 8.02
N SER A 152 -1.06 22.77 7.77
CA SER A 152 -0.74 24.01 7.08
C SER A 152 0.32 24.83 7.81
N GLU A 153 0.33 24.82 9.13
CA GLU A 153 1.29 25.54 9.97
C GLU A 153 2.72 24.98 9.92
N ASP A 154 2.90 23.72 9.50
CA ASP A 154 4.22 23.08 9.38
C ASP A 154 4.99 23.57 8.15
N TRP A 155 4.35 24.30 7.22
CA TRP A 155 4.96 24.77 5.97
C TRP A 155 5.51 26.21 6.03
N GLY A 156 5.03 27.02 6.95
CA GLY A 156 5.35 28.45 7.01
C GLY A 156 5.60 29.00 8.40
N GLY A 157 5.77 28.11 9.39
CA GLY A 157 5.99 28.48 10.79
C GLY A 157 7.44 28.80 11.13
N VAL A 158 7.62 29.24 12.37
CA VAL A 158 8.92 29.50 13.01
C VAL A 158 9.77 28.24 12.95
N ASP A 159 11.06 28.39 12.81
CA ASP A 159 12.10 27.37 12.49
C ASP A 159 11.97 26.01 13.20
N GLU A 160 11.39 25.93 14.39
CA GLU A 160 11.29 24.71 15.20
C GLU A 160 10.32 23.66 14.58
N ARG A 161 9.12 24.07 14.15
CA ARG A 161 8.13 23.14 13.55
C ARG A 161 8.56 22.65 12.17
N VAL A 162 9.17 23.51 11.39
CA VAL A 162 9.74 23.14 10.09
C VAL A 162 10.86 22.12 10.29
N GLY A 163 11.68 22.29 11.33
CA GLY A 163 12.72 21.34 11.73
C GLY A 163 12.15 19.98 12.13
N GLU A 164 11.07 19.94 12.91
CA GLU A 164 10.40 18.71 13.33
C GLU A 164 9.77 17.95 12.16
N LEU A 165 9.10 18.65 11.23
CA LEU A 165 8.56 18.02 10.03
C LEU A 165 9.69 17.45 9.17
N SER A 166 10.77 18.22 8.99
CA SER A 166 11.93 17.77 8.21
C SER A 166 12.59 16.53 8.82
N ALA A 167 12.76 16.49 10.14
CA ALA A 167 13.32 15.33 10.85
C ALA A 167 12.44 14.08 10.71
N ARG A 168 11.10 14.24 10.74
CA ARG A 168 10.17 13.12 10.51
C ARG A 168 10.23 12.62 9.06
N ILE A 169 10.34 13.53 8.09
CA ILE A 169 10.50 13.19 6.67
C ILE A 169 11.80 12.39 6.45
N GLU A 170 12.92 12.83 7.02
CA GLU A 170 14.20 12.11 6.90
C GLU A 170 14.12 10.72 7.50
N ARG A 171 13.57 10.56 8.71
CA ARG A 171 13.41 9.26 9.36
C ARG A 171 12.53 8.33 8.56
N ALA A 172 11.36 8.80 8.12
CA ALA A 172 10.44 8.00 7.32
C ALA A 172 11.06 7.58 5.98
N GLY A 173 11.80 8.48 5.34
CA GLY A 173 12.54 8.20 4.11
C GLY A 173 13.63 7.16 4.30
N GLN A 174 14.38 7.22 5.41
CA GLN A 174 15.38 6.22 5.77
C GLN A 174 14.75 4.84 5.98
N GLU A 175 13.68 4.76 6.77
CA GLU A 175 12.97 3.50 7.04
C GLU A 175 12.44 2.84 5.75
N LEU A 176 11.89 3.64 4.82
CA LEU A 176 11.45 3.12 3.53
C LEU A 176 12.63 2.65 2.68
N ALA A 177 13.74 3.41 2.67
CA ALA A 177 14.94 3.05 1.92
C ALA A 177 15.54 1.71 2.39
N GLU A 178 15.62 1.50 3.70
CA GLU A 178 16.12 0.25 4.29
C GLU A 178 15.27 -0.96 3.85
N LEU A 179 13.93 -0.85 3.93
CA LEU A 179 13.03 -1.94 3.54
C LEU A 179 13.03 -2.18 2.04
N ALA A 180 12.98 -1.14 1.21
CA ALA A 180 13.00 -1.25 -0.24
C ALA A 180 14.35 -1.80 -0.75
N GLY A 181 15.45 -1.34 -0.17
CA GLY A 181 16.80 -1.83 -0.49
C GLY A 181 17.00 -3.31 -0.12
N ALA A 182 16.45 -3.75 1.00
CA ALA A 182 16.51 -5.14 1.43
C ALA A 182 15.68 -6.08 0.54
N ARG A 183 14.50 -5.63 0.09
CA ARG A 183 13.60 -6.40 -0.79
C ARG A 183 14.20 -6.62 -2.17
N SER A 184 14.90 -5.63 -2.69
CA SER A 184 15.49 -5.65 -4.03
C SER A 184 16.79 -6.47 -4.12
N ARG A 185 17.29 -7.04 -3.02
CA ARG A 185 18.43 -7.97 -3.08
C ARG A 185 17.97 -9.31 -3.65
N PRO A 186 18.65 -9.86 -4.68
CA PRO A 186 18.38 -11.21 -5.11
C PRO A 186 18.46 -12.16 -3.92
N ALA A 187 17.56 -13.14 -3.86
CA ALA A 187 17.52 -14.14 -2.79
C ALA A 187 18.73 -15.09 -2.90
N GLU A 188 19.92 -14.63 -2.61
CA GLU A 188 21.14 -15.46 -2.51
C GLU A 188 21.26 -16.25 -1.19
N ARG A 189 20.19 -16.30 -0.39
CA ARG A 189 20.25 -16.89 0.96
C ARG A 189 19.29 -18.03 1.22
N SER A 190 19.05 -18.90 0.22
CA SER A 190 18.36 -20.18 0.49
C SER A 190 19.12 -21.42 0.01
N ALA A 191 20.41 -21.31 -0.31
CA ALA A 191 21.21 -22.44 -0.75
C ALA A 191 22.20 -22.97 0.30
N ALA A 192 22.16 -22.50 1.54
CA ALA A 192 23.11 -22.90 2.58
C ALA A 192 22.48 -23.56 3.82
N ALA A 193 21.28 -24.14 3.68
CA ALA A 193 20.74 -24.97 4.76
C ALA A 193 19.94 -26.13 4.16
N GLY A 194 20.60 -27.27 3.94
CA GLY A 194 19.86 -28.47 3.61
C GLY A 194 20.61 -29.47 2.72
N THR A 195 21.82 -29.88 3.08
CA THR A 195 22.34 -31.20 2.75
C THR A 195 22.58 -31.93 4.05
N ASP A 196 21.56 -32.58 4.54
CA ASP A 196 21.77 -33.83 5.24
C ASP A 196 20.59 -34.74 4.91
N GLY A 197 20.98 -35.83 4.27
CA GLY A 197 20.11 -36.85 3.78
C GLY A 197 19.47 -37.65 4.91
N VAL A 198 18.49 -38.38 4.55
CA VAL A 198 18.42 -39.82 4.76
C VAL A 198 17.19 -40.37 4.03
N ASN A 199 17.50 -41.22 3.10
CA ASN A 199 16.78 -42.35 2.54
C ASN A 199 15.55 -42.88 3.31
N ASP A 200 14.57 -43.23 2.55
CA ASP A 200 14.22 -44.60 2.15
C ASP A 200 12.81 -45.05 2.50
N ALA A 201 12.29 -45.67 1.54
CA ALA A 201 11.38 -46.81 1.52
C ALA A 201 9.86 -46.51 1.55
N THR A 202 9.32 -46.63 0.35
CA THR A 202 8.30 -47.60 -0.09
C THR A 202 7.24 -48.01 0.97
N ASP A 203 5.98 -47.85 0.74
CA ASP A 203 5.15 -48.86 0.10
C ASP A 203 3.68 -48.47 0.01
N ALA A 204 3.06 -49.16 -0.88
CA ALA A 204 1.75 -48.96 -1.44
C ALA A 204 0.59 -49.42 -0.53
N THR A 205 -0.59 -49.09 -1.03
CA THR A 205 -1.88 -49.81 -0.98
C THR A 205 -2.77 -49.60 0.24
N ASP A 206 -3.89 -49.20 -0.04
CA ASP A 206 -5.17 -49.80 -0.30
C ASP A 206 -6.32 -49.35 0.63
N ALA A 207 -7.41 -49.36 0.03
CA ALA A 207 -8.76 -48.95 0.38
C ALA A 207 -9.33 -49.54 1.67
N THR A 208 -10.35 -48.89 2.12
CA THR A 208 -11.70 -49.33 2.50
C THR A 208 -12.21 -48.73 3.80
N ASP A 209 -13.24 -47.97 3.64
CA ASP A 209 -14.56 -48.04 4.30
C ASP A 209 -14.65 -48.47 5.78
N ALA A 210 -15.15 -47.54 6.61
CA ALA A 210 -16.17 -47.89 7.65
C ALA A 210 -16.68 -46.64 8.39
N THR A 211 -17.91 -46.40 8.22
CA THR A 211 -18.93 -45.79 9.08
C THR A 211 -18.60 -45.67 10.57
N GLY A 212 -18.89 -44.50 11.16
CA GLY A 212 -18.99 -44.32 12.61
C GLY A 212 -19.43 -42.90 13.01
N ALA A 213 -20.67 -42.74 13.31
CA ALA A 213 -21.34 -41.54 13.76
C ALA A 213 -20.86 -41.05 15.13
N ALA A 214 -20.71 -39.75 15.31
CA ALA A 214 -21.09 -38.99 16.51
C ALA A 214 -20.97 -37.49 16.28
N GLY A 215 -22.02 -36.78 16.24
CA GLY A 215 -22.60 -35.63 16.88
C GLY A 215 -21.65 -34.43 17.16
N GLY A 216 -21.80 -33.38 16.37
CA GLY A 216 -21.32 -32.06 16.68
C GLY A 216 -22.08 -31.07 15.82
N SER A 217 -23.06 -30.37 16.40
CA SER A 217 -23.92 -29.37 15.75
C SER A 217 -23.11 -28.12 15.39
N GLY A 218 -22.53 -28.15 14.22
CA GLY A 218 -22.02 -26.94 13.52
C GLY A 218 -23.14 -26.42 12.63
N GLN A 219 -23.79 -25.33 13.00
CA GLN A 219 -24.66 -24.59 12.12
C GLN A 219 -23.79 -24.02 10.99
N THR A 220 -23.83 -24.67 9.85
CA THR A 220 -23.37 -24.06 8.60
C THR A 220 -24.36 -22.97 8.25
N GLU A 221 -23.99 -21.73 8.53
CA GLU A 221 -24.72 -20.55 8.09
C GLU A 221 -24.71 -20.55 6.56
N THR A 222 -25.84 -20.93 5.97
CA THR A 222 -26.00 -20.96 4.51
C THR A 222 -26.04 -19.50 4.05
N VAL A 223 -24.97 -19.04 3.39
CA VAL A 223 -24.93 -17.70 2.77
C VAL A 223 -26.05 -17.63 1.71
N VAL A 224 -27.09 -16.89 2.02
CA VAL A 224 -28.21 -16.68 1.09
C VAL A 224 -27.79 -15.65 0.07
N PRO A 225 -27.84 -15.91 -1.26
CA PRO A 225 -27.49 -14.94 -2.29
C PRO A 225 -28.30 -13.65 -2.13
N PHE A 226 -27.65 -12.50 -2.31
CA PHE A 226 -28.21 -11.16 -2.13
C PHE A 226 -29.51 -10.95 -2.93
N ALA A 227 -29.60 -11.53 -4.14
CA ALA A 227 -30.82 -11.51 -4.96
C ALA A 227 -32.07 -12.08 -4.27
N ARG A 228 -31.91 -13.09 -3.39
CA ARG A 228 -33.04 -13.63 -2.61
C ARG A 228 -33.45 -12.70 -1.45
N HIS A 229 -32.51 -11.91 -0.93
CA HIS A 229 -32.83 -10.89 0.06
C HIS A 229 -33.63 -9.74 -0.55
N LEU A 230 -33.30 -9.31 -1.78
CA LEU A 230 -34.05 -8.28 -2.50
C LEU A 230 -35.48 -8.75 -2.82
N ALA A 231 -35.65 -9.97 -3.30
CA ALA A 231 -36.97 -10.53 -3.59
C ALA A 231 -37.85 -10.64 -2.32
N ALA A 232 -37.26 -10.97 -1.15
CA ALA A 232 -37.97 -11.02 0.13
C ALA A 232 -38.42 -9.64 0.63
N LEU A 233 -37.76 -8.55 0.16
CA LEU A 233 -38.10 -7.16 0.48
C LEU A 233 -39.03 -6.51 -0.55
N GLY A 234 -39.47 -7.25 -1.59
CA GLY A 234 -40.33 -6.73 -2.65
C GLY A 234 -39.67 -5.64 -3.51
N LEU A 235 -38.37 -5.67 -3.64
CA LEU A 235 -37.57 -4.75 -4.44
C LEU A 235 -37.03 -5.54 -5.64
N ASP A 236 -37.87 -5.73 -6.66
CA ASP A 236 -37.50 -6.28 -7.96
C ASP A 236 -37.01 -5.17 -8.92
#